data_8cf950739809851a220fceac83d8b223
#
_entry.id   8cf950739809851a220fceac83d8b223
#
_cell.length_a   1.000
_cell.length_b   1.000
_cell.length_c   1.000
_cell.angle_alpha   90.00
_cell.angle_beta   90.00
_cell.angle_gamma   90.00
#
_symmetry.space_group_name_H-M   'P 1'
#
loop_
_entity.id
_entity.type
_entity.pdbx_description
1 polymer ?
#
loop_
_entity_poly.entity_id
_entity_poly.type
_entity_poly.pdbx_seq_one_letter_code
_entity_poly.pdbx_strand_id
1 'polypeptide(L)'
;MFQHSSTWDPTALAYGKFWQELPGNPERKRRTISLGVCRSKSIARQRLREYIERAGINSKESFQENTAPATTFRRQAESWIASLPARKRRPVKPATISGWKDALNAWLLPHLGDKLLADVSNKAVRELIEKMSAAGLSAKTIVNYVQVVKLVLASAVDEEGEQIYPRTWNHNFIQLPVVRKDKQHRPTVTEAELREILANVQKRKYAVLFALLAGTGLRIGEALGLRSSDFGSDCRVLHVRRSLWRGQEQEPKTSNAVRVVDIPEVLARELREHVSGVSGYLFATRQGKPLQQRNVLRVLHNVKPVGFHAFRRFRLTWLRKTGAPKDLERFWMGHAPAEVGDLYSKLRDDVAYRQEWAERIGLGFELVHNGPQNDAAVETEEVT
;
A
#
# COMPACT_ATOMS: atom_id res chain seq x y z
N MET A 1 -7.67 1.23 -46.35
CA MET A 1 -6.93 1.91 -47.41
C MET A 1 -5.68 1.09 -47.70
N PHE A 2 -5.54 0.65 -48.91
CA PHE A 2 -4.37 -0.07 -49.39
C PHE A 2 -3.31 0.95 -49.75
N GLN A 3 -2.04 0.69 -49.47
CA GLN A 3 -0.86 1.49 -49.81
C GLN A 3 -1.06 2.96 -50.21
N HIS A 4 -0.20 3.85 -49.73
CA HIS A 4 -0.19 5.29 -50.09
C HIS A 4 0.34 5.62 -51.50
N SER A 5 0.58 4.62 -52.39
CA SER A 5 0.96 4.87 -53.76
C SER A 5 -0.24 4.75 -54.71
N SER A 6 -0.33 5.63 -55.69
CA SER A 6 -1.39 5.65 -56.69
C SER A 6 -1.35 4.43 -57.63
N THR A 7 -0.27 3.67 -57.65
CA THR A 7 -0.04 2.47 -58.45
C THR A 7 0.06 1.23 -57.59
N TRP A 8 -0.65 0.16 -57.98
CA TRP A 8 -0.60 -1.14 -57.32
C TRP A 8 0.65 -1.92 -57.76
N ASP A 9 1.47 -2.34 -56.80
CA ASP A 9 2.60 -3.22 -57.06
C ASP A 9 2.19 -4.69 -56.87
N PRO A 10 2.12 -5.50 -57.95
CA PRO A 10 1.69 -6.90 -57.88
C PRO A 10 2.71 -7.84 -57.23
N THR A 11 3.95 -7.37 -56.95
CA THR A 11 5.06 -8.17 -56.37
C THR A 11 5.24 -7.88 -54.88
N ALA A 12 4.70 -6.78 -54.35
CA ALA A 12 4.82 -6.39 -52.98
C ALA A 12 3.79 -7.09 -52.07
N LEU A 13 4.15 -7.22 -50.80
CA LEU A 13 3.23 -7.72 -49.78
C LEU A 13 2.06 -6.74 -49.57
N ALA A 14 0.84 -7.23 -49.74
CA ALA A 14 -0.37 -6.47 -49.50
C ALA A 14 -0.81 -6.58 -48.04
N TYR A 15 -1.23 -5.44 -47.46
CA TYR A 15 -1.79 -5.36 -46.10
C TYR A 15 -3.20 -4.89 -46.15
N GLY A 16 -4.08 -5.65 -45.48
CA GLY A 16 -5.49 -5.26 -45.26
C GLY A 16 -5.64 -4.51 -43.94
N LYS A 17 -6.34 -3.37 -43.98
CA LYS A 17 -6.71 -2.60 -42.79
C LYS A 17 -8.23 -2.63 -42.64
N PHE A 18 -8.71 -2.99 -41.46
CA PHE A 18 -10.13 -2.99 -41.13
C PHE A 18 -10.38 -2.51 -39.71
N TRP A 19 -11.62 -2.14 -39.47
CA TRP A 19 -12.06 -1.76 -38.13
C TRP A 19 -12.73 -2.96 -37.48
N GLN A 20 -12.24 -3.35 -36.30
CA GLN A 20 -12.86 -4.37 -35.48
C GLN A 20 -13.68 -3.68 -34.40
N GLU A 21 -14.96 -3.98 -34.34
CA GLU A 21 -15.83 -3.59 -33.25
C GLU A 21 -15.58 -4.53 -32.08
N LEU A 22 -15.30 -3.97 -30.90
CA LEU A 22 -15.09 -4.77 -29.69
C LEU A 22 -16.33 -4.72 -28.83
N PRO A 23 -16.83 -5.85 -28.32
CA PRO A 23 -18.00 -5.88 -27.45
C PRO A 23 -17.83 -4.95 -26.25
N GLY A 24 -18.81 -4.07 -26.02
CA GLY A 24 -18.79 -3.11 -24.90
C GLY A 24 -17.85 -1.91 -25.06
N ASN A 25 -17.19 -1.75 -26.20
CA ASN A 25 -16.36 -0.57 -26.49
C ASN A 25 -16.95 0.23 -27.65
N PRO A 26 -17.36 1.51 -27.46
CA PRO A 26 -17.84 2.35 -28.54
C PRO A 26 -16.78 2.73 -29.57
N GLU A 27 -15.50 2.55 -29.23
CA GLU A 27 -14.38 2.85 -30.13
C GLU A 27 -13.98 1.60 -30.91
N ARG A 28 -13.99 1.72 -32.24
CA ARG A 28 -13.53 0.68 -33.17
C ARG A 28 -12.00 0.61 -33.12
N LYS A 29 -11.42 -0.61 -32.99
CA LYS A 29 -9.97 -0.81 -33.03
C LYS A 29 -9.54 -1.06 -34.49
N ARG A 30 -8.56 -0.29 -34.98
CA ARG A 30 -8.00 -0.49 -36.32
C ARG A 30 -7.01 -1.65 -36.28
N ARG A 31 -7.25 -2.70 -37.10
CA ARG A 31 -6.37 -3.85 -37.25
C ARG A 31 -5.71 -3.82 -38.63
N THR A 32 -4.50 -4.41 -38.71
CA THR A 32 -3.76 -4.59 -39.96
C THR A 32 -3.31 -6.03 -40.04
N ILE A 33 -3.58 -6.68 -41.16
CA ILE A 33 -3.15 -8.07 -41.44
C ILE A 33 -2.38 -8.13 -42.73
N SER A 34 -1.46 -9.08 -42.83
CA SER A 34 -0.80 -9.40 -44.10
C SER A 34 -1.70 -10.29 -44.95
N LEU A 35 -1.87 -9.90 -46.20
CA LEU A 35 -2.67 -10.64 -47.20
C LEU A 35 -1.77 -11.44 -48.17
N GLY A 36 -0.47 -11.39 -47.94
CA GLY A 36 0.50 -11.96 -48.87
C GLY A 36 0.66 -11.15 -50.16
N VAL A 37 1.29 -11.73 -51.15
CA VAL A 37 1.44 -11.12 -52.48
C VAL A 37 0.10 -11.23 -53.23
N CYS A 38 -0.42 -10.13 -53.70
CA CYS A 38 -1.67 -10.07 -54.45
C CYS A 38 -1.46 -9.41 -55.81
N ARG A 39 -1.80 -10.13 -56.88
CA ARG A 39 -1.61 -9.66 -58.27
C ARG A 39 -2.44 -8.40 -58.60
N SER A 40 -3.50 -8.14 -57.87
CA SER A 40 -4.32 -6.94 -58.08
C SER A 40 -4.97 -6.47 -56.77
N LYS A 41 -5.37 -5.22 -56.75
CA LYS A 41 -6.16 -4.60 -55.63
C LYS A 41 -7.49 -5.28 -55.38
N SER A 42 -8.09 -5.89 -56.45
CA SER A 42 -9.33 -6.65 -56.34
C SER A 42 -9.09 -7.95 -55.55
N ILE A 43 -8.06 -8.70 -55.86
CA ILE A 43 -7.66 -9.91 -55.14
C ILE A 43 -7.36 -9.62 -53.66
N ALA A 44 -6.64 -8.54 -53.39
CA ALA A 44 -6.38 -8.13 -52.01
C ALA A 44 -7.66 -7.80 -51.23
N ARG A 45 -8.61 -7.12 -51.87
CA ARG A 45 -9.94 -6.85 -51.28
C ARG A 45 -10.78 -8.12 -51.03
N GLN A 46 -10.69 -9.05 -51.94
CA GLN A 46 -11.38 -10.34 -51.80
C GLN A 46 -10.79 -11.15 -50.65
N ARG A 47 -9.45 -11.29 -50.55
CA ARG A 47 -8.78 -11.98 -49.46
C ARG A 47 -9.07 -11.32 -48.10
N LEU A 48 -9.14 -10.00 -48.05
CA LEU A 48 -9.48 -9.29 -46.82
C LEU A 48 -10.92 -9.59 -46.40
N ARG A 49 -11.90 -9.63 -47.36
CA ARG A 49 -13.27 -10.02 -47.10
C ARG A 49 -13.36 -11.46 -46.58
N GLU A 50 -12.76 -12.40 -47.29
CA GLU A 50 -12.74 -13.80 -46.88
C GLU A 50 -12.11 -13.99 -45.48
N TYR A 51 -11.08 -13.22 -45.15
CA TYR A 51 -10.48 -13.24 -43.82
C TYR A 51 -11.47 -12.74 -42.77
N ILE A 52 -12.12 -11.60 -43.01
CA ILE A 52 -13.09 -11.00 -42.09
C ILE A 52 -14.26 -11.94 -41.86
N GLU A 53 -14.80 -12.56 -42.94
CA GLU A 53 -15.89 -13.53 -42.91
C GLU A 53 -15.48 -14.81 -42.17
N ARG A 54 -14.34 -15.41 -42.53
CA ARG A 54 -13.83 -16.63 -41.87
C ARG A 54 -13.53 -16.45 -40.41
N ALA A 55 -13.00 -15.29 -40.01
CA ALA A 55 -12.71 -14.94 -38.65
C ALA A 55 -13.94 -14.45 -37.87
N GLY A 56 -15.13 -14.41 -38.51
CA GLY A 56 -16.36 -13.93 -37.88
C GLY A 56 -16.29 -12.48 -37.39
N ILE A 57 -15.38 -11.67 -37.90
CA ILE A 57 -15.16 -10.30 -37.41
C ILE A 57 -16.34 -9.44 -37.80
N ASN A 58 -16.96 -8.76 -36.80
CA ASN A 58 -18.15 -7.94 -36.95
C ASN A 58 -19.37 -8.71 -37.48
N SER A 59 -19.42 -10.04 -37.32
CA SER A 59 -20.61 -10.83 -37.61
C SER A 59 -21.63 -10.72 -36.47
N LYS A 60 -22.93 -10.99 -36.79
CA LYS A 60 -23.95 -11.02 -35.72
C LYS A 60 -23.67 -12.11 -34.70
N GLU A 61 -23.10 -13.23 -35.13
CA GLU A 61 -22.71 -14.33 -34.26
C GLU A 61 -21.55 -13.92 -33.37
N SER A 62 -20.52 -13.19 -33.84
CA SER A 62 -19.41 -12.70 -33.03
C SER A 62 -19.89 -11.70 -31.97
N PHE A 63 -20.97 -10.98 -32.21
CA PHE A 63 -21.63 -10.15 -31.21
C PHE A 63 -22.44 -10.97 -30.21
N GLN A 64 -22.96 -12.14 -30.61
CA GLN A 64 -23.75 -13.04 -29.75
C GLN A 64 -22.85 -14.00 -28.95
N GLU A 65 -21.80 -14.55 -29.54
CA GLU A 65 -20.81 -15.39 -28.84
C GLU A 65 -19.94 -14.62 -27.83
N ASN A 66 -19.70 -13.34 -28.09
CA ASN A 66 -19.01 -12.44 -27.14
C ASN A 66 -19.95 -11.78 -26.11
N THR A 67 -21.19 -12.18 -26.01
CA THR A 67 -22.00 -11.95 -24.82
C THR A 67 -21.59 -12.97 -23.73
N ALA A 68 -20.33 -12.92 -23.29
CA ALA A 68 -20.03 -13.30 -21.92
C ALA A 68 -21.11 -12.64 -21.03
N PRO A 69 -21.77 -13.36 -20.11
CA PRO A 69 -22.88 -12.83 -19.34
C PRO A 69 -22.46 -11.47 -18.78
N ALA A 70 -23.26 -10.47 -19.10
CA ALA A 70 -22.95 -9.06 -18.81
C ALA A 70 -22.51 -8.93 -17.36
N THR A 71 -21.20 -8.85 -17.15
CA THR A 71 -20.60 -8.91 -15.80
C THR A 71 -20.78 -7.57 -15.13
N THR A 72 -21.39 -7.57 -13.95
CA THR A 72 -21.52 -6.37 -13.12
C THR A 72 -20.19 -6.01 -12.45
N PHE A 73 -20.04 -4.74 -12.08
CA PHE A 73 -18.87 -4.28 -11.30
C PHE A 73 -18.71 -5.08 -9.99
N ARG A 74 -19.81 -5.42 -9.31
CA ARG A 74 -19.82 -6.25 -8.10
C ARG A 74 -19.18 -7.61 -8.34
N ARG A 75 -19.67 -8.36 -9.33
CA ARG A 75 -19.17 -9.70 -9.65
C ARG A 75 -17.68 -9.67 -10.00
N GLN A 76 -17.25 -8.68 -10.79
CA GLN A 76 -15.85 -8.54 -11.15
C GLN A 76 -14.98 -8.16 -9.94
N ALA A 77 -15.45 -7.26 -9.09
CA ALA A 77 -14.72 -6.86 -7.87
C ALA A 77 -14.53 -8.04 -6.91
N GLU A 78 -15.56 -8.86 -6.73
CA GLU A 78 -15.48 -10.07 -5.89
C GLU A 78 -14.50 -11.09 -6.47
N SER A 79 -14.57 -11.37 -7.76
CA SER A 79 -13.64 -12.25 -8.47
C SER A 79 -12.19 -11.73 -8.38
N TRP A 80 -12.00 -10.43 -8.64
CA TRP A 80 -10.69 -9.79 -8.54
C TRP A 80 -10.11 -9.92 -7.13
N ILE A 81 -10.88 -9.58 -6.09
CA ILE A 81 -10.42 -9.69 -4.69
C ILE A 81 -10.08 -11.14 -4.33
N ALA A 82 -10.86 -12.11 -4.80
CA ALA A 82 -10.62 -13.54 -4.55
C ALA A 82 -9.32 -14.03 -5.21
N SER A 83 -8.96 -13.49 -6.36
CA SER A 83 -7.75 -13.88 -7.11
C SER A 83 -6.44 -13.34 -6.50
N LEU A 84 -6.49 -12.27 -5.72
CA LEU A 84 -5.29 -11.57 -5.22
C LEU A 84 -4.37 -12.40 -4.32
N PRO A 85 -4.87 -13.27 -3.40
CA PRO A 85 -4.02 -14.11 -2.56
C PRO A 85 -3.19 -15.13 -3.34
N ALA A 86 -3.71 -15.61 -4.49
CA ALA A 86 -3.05 -16.59 -5.34
C ALA A 86 -1.95 -15.98 -6.24
N ARG A 87 -1.77 -14.68 -6.22
CA ARG A 87 -0.86 -13.94 -7.09
C ARG A 87 0.59 -14.20 -6.72
N LYS A 88 1.31 -15.01 -7.53
CA LYS A 88 2.73 -15.35 -7.31
C LYS A 88 3.68 -14.21 -7.66
N ARG A 89 3.45 -13.54 -8.79
CA ARG A 89 4.26 -12.39 -9.22
C ARG A 89 3.73 -11.12 -8.56
N ARG A 90 4.53 -10.44 -7.75
CA ARG A 90 4.17 -9.25 -6.97
C ARG A 90 2.94 -9.50 -6.06
N PRO A 91 3.08 -10.36 -5.05
CA PRO A 91 1.98 -10.68 -4.13
C PRO A 91 1.45 -9.41 -3.44
N VAL A 92 0.13 -9.35 -3.29
CA VAL A 92 -0.52 -8.22 -2.62
C VAL A 92 -0.64 -8.52 -1.13
N LYS A 93 -0.21 -7.58 -0.30
CA LYS A 93 -0.26 -7.77 1.16
C LYS A 93 -1.69 -7.81 1.69
N PRO A 94 -1.97 -8.65 2.70
CA PRO A 94 -3.30 -8.76 3.32
C PRO A 94 -3.89 -7.42 3.77
N ALA A 95 -3.06 -6.52 4.30
CA ALA A 95 -3.46 -5.16 4.69
C ALA A 95 -3.98 -4.32 3.50
N THR A 96 -3.36 -4.47 2.32
CA THR A 96 -3.79 -3.78 1.10
C THR A 96 -5.12 -4.34 0.61
N ILE A 97 -5.26 -5.67 0.60
CA ILE A 97 -6.52 -6.34 0.22
C ILE A 97 -7.65 -5.91 1.15
N SER A 98 -7.39 -5.86 2.48
CA SER A 98 -8.38 -5.37 3.43
C SER A 98 -8.80 -3.93 3.15
N GLY A 99 -7.85 -3.02 2.90
CA GLY A 99 -8.17 -1.63 2.56
C GLY A 99 -8.97 -1.48 1.26
N TRP A 100 -8.71 -2.35 0.27
CA TRP A 100 -9.51 -2.39 -0.95
C TRP A 100 -10.92 -2.94 -0.71
N LYS A 101 -11.08 -3.97 0.14
CA LYS A 101 -12.40 -4.48 0.56
C LYS A 101 -13.18 -3.39 1.29
N ASP A 102 -12.54 -2.66 2.20
CA ASP A 102 -13.18 -1.56 2.93
C ASP A 102 -13.67 -0.46 1.95
N ALA A 103 -12.85 -0.07 0.95
CA ALA A 103 -13.23 0.88 -0.09
C ALA A 103 -14.40 0.38 -0.95
N LEU A 104 -14.36 -0.90 -1.37
CA LEU A 104 -15.42 -1.54 -2.14
C LEU A 104 -16.74 -1.52 -1.36
N ASN A 105 -16.75 -1.98 -0.13
CA ASN A 105 -17.96 -2.10 0.68
C ASN A 105 -18.54 -0.75 1.09
N ALA A 106 -17.68 0.21 1.48
CA ALA A 106 -18.14 1.50 1.97
C ALA A 106 -18.67 2.42 0.87
N TRP A 107 -18.08 2.38 -0.34
CA TRP A 107 -18.38 3.37 -1.38
C TRP A 107 -18.60 2.79 -2.77
N LEU A 108 -17.78 1.85 -3.21
CA LEU A 108 -17.75 1.50 -4.62
C LEU A 108 -18.92 0.57 -4.99
N LEU A 109 -19.19 -0.46 -4.21
CA LEU A 109 -20.31 -1.38 -4.45
C LEU A 109 -21.69 -0.72 -4.26
N PRO A 110 -21.93 0.15 -3.27
CA PRO A 110 -23.19 0.86 -3.16
C PRO A 110 -23.53 1.76 -4.36
N HIS A 111 -22.51 2.27 -5.08
CA HIS A 111 -22.72 3.23 -6.18
C HIS A 111 -22.50 2.65 -7.57
N LEU A 112 -21.64 1.66 -7.71
CA LEU A 112 -21.25 1.07 -8.99
C LEU A 112 -21.59 -0.42 -9.10
N GLY A 113 -21.88 -1.10 -7.98
CA GLY A 113 -21.96 -2.55 -7.89
C GLY A 113 -22.87 -3.20 -8.93
N ASP A 114 -24.04 -2.62 -9.16
CA ASP A 114 -25.04 -3.17 -10.06
C ASP A 114 -24.92 -2.68 -11.52
N LYS A 115 -23.97 -1.75 -11.77
CA LYS A 115 -23.65 -1.32 -13.15
C LYS A 115 -22.89 -2.42 -13.89
N LEU A 116 -23.18 -2.59 -15.16
CA LEU A 116 -22.35 -3.40 -16.04
C LEU A 116 -20.95 -2.79 -16.15
N LEU A 117 -19.90 -3.62 -16.29
CA LEU A 117 -18.52 -3.11 -16.47
C LEU A 117 -18.43 -2.17 -17.70
N ALA A 118 -19.18 -2.46 -18.75
CA ALA A 118 -19.29 -1.60 -19.92
C ALA A 118 -19.77 -0.18 -19.58
N ASP A 119 -20.66 -0.05 -18.59
CA ASP A 119 -21.29 1.22 -18.20
C ASP A 119 -20.49 2.00 -17.15
N VAL A 120 -19.41 1.43 -16.59
CA VAL A 120 -18.52 2.15 -15.68
C VAL A 120 -17.64 3.07 -16.51
N SER A 121 -18.25 4.14 -17.00
CA SER A 121 -17.63 5.17 -17.87
C SER A 121 -16.97 6.29 -17.06
N ASN A 122 -16.26 7.21 -17.74
CA ASN A 122 -15.78 8.44 -17.14
C ASN A 122 -16.89 9.26 -16.46
N LYS A 123 -18.14 9.25 -17.03
CA LYS A 123 -19.29 9.91 -16.43
C LYS A 123 -19.67 9.26 -15.09
N ALA A 124 -19.75 7.93 -15.04
CA ALA A 124 -20.09 7.22 -13.81
C ALA A 124 -19.03 7.45 -12.70
N VAL A 125 -17.75 7.51 -13.06
CA VAL A 125 -16.66 7.82 -12.10
C VAL A 125 -16.73 9.28 -11.64
N ARG A 126 -17.07 10.22 -12.50
CA ARG A 126 -17.28 11.62 -12.13
C ARG A 126 -18.43 11.76 -11.12
N GLU A 127 -19.58 11.16 -11.38
CA GLU A 127 -20.72 11.15 -10.46
C GLU A 127 -20.34 10.55 -9.08
N LEU A 128 -19.53 9.49 -9.07
CA LEU A 128 -19.02 8.89 -7.84
C LEU A 128 -18.10 9.88 -7.08
N ILE A 129 -17.19 10.57 -7.78
CA ILE A 129 -16.31 11.58 -7.19
C ILE A 129 -17.10 12.74 -6.59
N GLU A 130 -18.12 13.22 -7.28
CA GLU A 130 -19.02 14.28 -6.79
C GLU A 130 -19.70 13.87 -5.48
N LYS A 131 -20.24 12.64 -5.40
CA LYS A 131 -20.84 12.10 -4.18
C LYS A 131 -19.83 11.96 -3.02
N MET A 132 -18.63 11.44 -3.30
CA MET A 132 -17.57 11.33 -2.29
C MET A 132 -17.11 12.69 -1.78
N SER A 133 -17.03 13.68 -2.67
CA SER A 133 -16.66 15.05 -2.33
C SER A 133 -17.74 15.74 -1.49
N ALA A 134 -19.00 15.57 -1.86
CA ALA A 134 -20.15 16.09 -1.10
C ALA A 134 -20.23 15.49 0.32
N ALA A 135 -19.82 14.23 0.49
CA ALA A 135 -19.73 13.57 1.78
C ALA A 135 -18.46 13.95 2.57
N GLY A 136 -17.62 14.87 2.08
CA GLY A 136 -16.46 15.39 2.79
C GLY A 136 -15.24 14.45 2.78
N LEU A 137 -15.15 13.46 1.88
CA LEU A 137 -13.97 12.61 1.79
C LEU A 137 -12.74 13.41 1.34
N SER A 138 -11.58 13.08 1.93
CA SER A 138 -10.34 13.75 1.54
C SER A 138 -9.97 13.46 0.08
N ALA A 139 -9.31 14.41 -0.59
CA ALA A 139 -8.78 14.22 -1.94
C ALA A 139 -7.96 12.93 -2.10
N LYS A 140 -7.14 12.59 -1.09
CA LYS A 140 -6.34 11.37 -1.10
C LYS A 140 -7.19 10.11 -1.03
N THR A 141 -8.25 10.10 -0.23
CA THR A 141 -9.20 8.97 -0.14
C THR A 141 -9.91 8.77 -1.47
N ILE A 142 -10.42 9.84 -2.08
CA ILE A 142 -11.09 9.80 -3.38
C ILE A 142 -10.16 9.22 -4.46
N VAL A 143 -8.93 9.73 -4.57
CA VAL A 143 -7.94 9.22 -5.53
C VAL A 143 -7.66 7.73 -5.31
N ASN A 144 -7.52 7.29 -4.06
CA ASN A 144 -7.30 5.88 -3.75
C ASN A 144 -8.50 5.02 -4.16
N TYR A 145 -9.73 5.47 -3.93
CA TYR A 145 -10.95 4.73 -4.27
C TYR A 145 -11.15 4.63 -5.78
N VAL A 146 -10.92 5.73 -6.50
CA VAL A 146 -10.93 5.72 -7.99
C VAL A 146 -9.87 4.77 -8.54
N GLN A 147 -8.70 4.68 -7.88
CA GLN A 147 -7.69 3.69 -8.28
C GLN A 147 -8.20 2.25 -8.13
N VAL A 148 -9.00 1.94 -7.11
CA VAL A 148 -9.62 0.61 -6.96
C VAL A 148 -10.61 0.34 -8.10
N VAL A 149 -11.43 1.33 -8.50
CA VAL A 149 -12.31 1.18 -9.67
C VAL A 149 -11.51 0.80 -10.91
N LYS A 150 -10.41 1.52 -11.17
CA LYS A 150 -9.52 1.25 -12.32
C LYS A 150 -8.93 -0.16 -12.27
N LEU A 151 -8.53 -0.64 -11.08
CA LEU A 151 -7.96 -1.97 -10.90
C LEU A 151 -9.00 -3.07 -11.14
N VAL A 152 -10.24 -2.86 -10.70
CA VAL A 152 -11.35 -3.80 -10.95
C VAL A 152 -11.64 -3.91 -12.44
N LEU A 153 -11.77 -2.79 -13.16
CA LEU A 153 -11.99 -2.83 -14.61
C LEU A 153 -10.82 -3.49 -15.35
N ALA A 154 -9.59 -3.13 -14.98
CA ALA A 154 -8.40 -3.70 -15.60
C ALA A 154 -8.18 -5.19 -15.31
N SER A 155 -8.89 -5.75 -14.32
CA SER A 155 -8.83 -7.17 -14.00
C SER A 155 -9.74 -8.04 -14.88
N ALA A 156 -10.66 -7.43 -15.62
CA ALA A 156 -11.48 -8.13 -16.62
C ALA A 156 -10.65 -8.31 -17.89
N VAL A 157 -10.07 -9.48 -18.04
CA VAL A 157 -9.19 -9.85 -19.15
C VAL A 157 -9.75 -11.06 -19.89
N ASP A 158 -9.43 -11.18 -21.18
CA ASP A 158 -9.68 -12.35 -22.00
C ASP A 158 -8.66 -13.49 -21.77
N GLU A 159 -8.71 -14.54 -22.56
CA GLU A 159 -7.84 -15.71 -22.47
C GLU A 159 -6.36 -15.37 -22.78
N GLU A 160 -6.08 -14.34 -23.58
CA GLU A 160 -4.76 -13.82 -23.86
C GLU A 160 -4.26 -12.81 -22.83
N GLY A 161 -5.11 -12.43 -21.84
CA GLY A 161 -4.79 -11.45 -20.79
C GLY A 161 -4.97 -10.00 -21.23
N GLU A 162 -5.61 -9.74 -22.37
CA GLU A 162 -5.94 -8.40 -22.83
C GLU A 162 -7.22 -7.90 -22.13
N GLN A 163 -7.27 -6.59 -21.81
CA GLN A 163 -8.45 -6.01 -21.14
C GLN A 163 -9.68 -6.05 -22.02
N ILE A 164 -10.76 -6.68 -21.53
CA ILE A 164 -12.07 -6.72 -22.21
C ILE A 164 -12.70 -5.33 -22.27
N TYR A 165 -12.50 -4.52 -21.20
CA TYR A 165 -13.05 -3.17 -21.09
C TYR A 165 -11.94 -2.12 -20.95
N PRO A 166 -11.10 -1.91 -21.99
CA PRO A 166 -10.05 -0.90 -21.93
C PRO A 166 -10.67 0.50 -21.80
N ARG A 167 -10.11 1.34 -20.92
CA ARG A 167 -10.62 2.70 -20.67
C ARG A 167 -9.50 3.72 -20.74
N THR A 168 -9.75 4.80 -21.47
CA THR A 168 -8.96 6.02 -21.38
C THR A 168 -9.58 6.92 -20.32
N TRP A 169 -8.84 7.11 -19.21
CA TRP A 169 -9.33 7.91 -18.10
C TRP A 169 -9.01 9.39 -18.31
N ASN A 170 -10.03 10.20 -18.57
CA ASN A 170 -9.89 11.64 -18.70
C ASN A 170 -9.95 12.30 -17.30
N HIS A 171 -8.79 12.53 -16.69
CA HIS A 171 -8.68 13.05 -15.32
C HIS A 171 -9.31 14.45 -15.16
N ASN A 172 -9.27 15.28 -16.21
CA ASN A 172 -9.89 16.60 -16.19
C ASN A 172 -11.42 16.47 -16.22
N PHE A 173 -11.94 15.60 -17.08
CA PHE A 173 -13.39 15.36 -17.19
C PHE A 173 -13.97 14.75 -15.91
N ILE A 174 -13.31 13.75 -15.31
CA ILE A 174 -13.75 13.11 -14.07
C ILE A 174 -13.52 14.01 -12.84
N GLN A 175 -12.86 15.14 -12.99
CA GLN A 175 -12.53 16.09 -11.93
C GLN A 175 -11.84 15.43 -10.74
N LEU A 176 -10.86 14.56 -11.04
CA LEU A 176 -10.10 13.87 -10.01
C LEU A 176 -9.36 14.90 -9.13
N PRO A 177 -9.61 14.94 -7.81
CA PRO A 177 -9.06 15.98 -6.96
C PRO A 177 -7.54 15.89 -6.85
N VAL A 178 -6.87 17.04 -6.89
CA VAL A 178 -5.42 17.14 -6.72
C VAL A 178 -5.05 16.96 -5.25
N VAL A 179 -4.19 15.98 -4.98
CA VAL A 179 -3.67 15.72 -3.62
C VAL A 179 -2.53 16.69 -3.32
N ARG A 180 -2.80 17.71 -2.52
CA ARG A 180 -1.79 18.66 -2.05
C ARG A 180 -1.03 18.09 -0.86
N LYS A 181 0.27 17.80 -1.06
CA LYS A 181 1.13 17.22 -0.03
C LYS A 181 1.43 18.18 1.13
N ASP A 182 1.49 19.46 0.85
CA ASP A 182 1.71 20.55 1.80
C ASP A 182 0.54 20.74 2.77
N LYS A 183 -0.71 20.48 2.31
CA LYS A 183 -1.92 20.58 3.12
C LYS A 183 -2.30 19.29 3.88
N GLN A 184 -1.48 18.23 3.77
CA GLN A 184 -1.77 17.00 4.52
C GLN A 184 -1.51 17.21 6.01
N HIS A 185 -2.51 16.95 6.85
CA HIS A 185 -2.33 16.94 8.30
C HIS A 185 -1.35 15.81 8.70
N ARG A 186 -0.19 16.20 9.22
CA ARG A 186 0.89 15.30 9.62
C ARG A 186 1.30 15.63 11.05
N PRO A 187 0.49 15.26 12.05
CA PRO A 187 0.80 15.58 13.44
C PRO A 187 2.13 14.95 13.85
N THR A 188 2.90 15.67 14.62
CA THR A 188 4.04 15.18 15.38
C THR A 188 3.73 15.42 16.87
N VAL A 189 4.57 14.89 17.73
CA VAL A 189 4.56 15.20 19.17
C VAL A 189 5.80 16.03 19.50
N THR A 190 5.65 16.91 20.49
CA THR A 190 6.74 17.65 21.09
C THR A 190 7.35 16.87 22.26
N GLU A 191 8.51 17.30 22.76
CA GLU A 191 9.12 16.72 23.96
C GLU A 191 8.19 16.80 25.17
N ALA A 192 7.53 17.96 25.37
CA ALA A 192 6.58 18.16 26.47
C ALA A 192 5.37 17.22 26.37
N GLU A 193 4.82 17.05 25.17
CA GLU A 193 3.72 16.11 24.93
C GLU A 193 4.13 14.65 25.12
N LEU A 194 5.38 14.29 24.78
CA LEU A 194 5.90 12.95 25.09
C LEU A 194 5.99 12.71 26.58
N ARG A 195 6.52 13.70 27.33
CA ARG A 195 6.59 13.63 28.79
C ARG A 195 5.19 13.47 29.39
N GLU A 196 4.19 14.24 28.90
CA GLU A 196 2.78 14.12 29.29
C GLU A 196 2.25 12.71 29.02
N ILE A 197 2.48 12.16 27.84
CA ILE A 197 2.04 10.81 27.46
C ILE A 197 2.63 9.77 28.39
N LEU A 198 3.97 9.81 28.62
CA LEU A 198 4.66 8.83 29.45
C LEU A 198 4.25 8.92 30.92
N ALA A 199 3.99 10.12 31.43
CA ALA A 199 3.56 10.34 32.81
C ALA A 199 2.13 9.88 33.08
N ASN A 200 1.23 9.98 32.09
CA ASN A 200 -0.20 9.73 32.29
C ASN A 200 -0.67 8.34 31.81
N VAL A 201 0.22 7.55 31.22
CA VAL A 201 -0.09 6.17 30.82
C VAL A 201 -0.02 5.27 32.06
N GLN A 202 -1.15 4.67 32.43
CA GLN A 202 -1.28 3.92 33.67
C GLN A 202 -0.42 2.65 33.75
N LYS A 203 -0.33 1.86 32.65
CA LYS A 203 0.41 0.58 32.65
C LYS A 203 1.80 0.78 32.10
N ARG A 204 2.83 0.35 32.84
CA ARG A 204 4.25 0.47 32.47
C ARG A 204 4.56 -0.07 31.07
N LYS A 205 3.95 -1.19 30.67
CA LYS A 205 4.15 -1.78 29.31
C LYS A 205 3.84 -0.82 28.17
N TYR A 206 2.82 0.05 28.32
CA TYR A 206 2.51 1.05 27.31
C TYR A 206 3.46 2.24 27.35
N ALA A 207 3.90 2.66 28.54
CA ALA A 207 4.91 3.71 28.66
C ALA A 207 6.22 3.28 27.98
N VAL A 208 6.71 2.07 28.25
CA VAL A 208 7.87 1.49 27.59
C VAL A 208 7.67 1.38 26.06
N LEU A 209 6.50 0.95 25.62
CA LEU A 209 6.18 0.89 24.19
C LEU A 209 6.23 2.27 23.53
N PHE A 210 5.66 3.30 24.15
CA PHE A 210 5.65 4.66 23.58
C PHE A 210 7.03 5.29 23.63
N ALA A 211 7.79 5.07 24.71
CA ALA A 211 9.19 5.48 24.79
C ALA A 211 10.06 4.82 23.70
N LEU A 212 9.87 3.52 23.47
CA LEU A 212 10.53 2.79 22.39
C LEU A 212 10.17 3.37 21.01
N LEU A 213 8.88 3.61 20.74
CA LEU A 213 8.43 4.21 19.47
C LEU A 213 9.05 5.60 19.23
N ALA A 214 9.09 6.44 20.27
CA ALA A 214 9.67 7.79 20.19
C ALA A 214 11.19 7.77 20.08
N GLY A 215 11.87 6.91 20.83
CA GLY A 215 13.33 6.82 20.87
C GLY A 215 13.94 6.14 19.64
N THR A 216 13.19 5.24 18.99
CA THR A 216 13.71 4.46 17.84
C THR A 216 13.06 4.82 16.50
N GLY A 217 11.86 5.41 16.52
CA GLY A 217 11.09 5.67 15.31
C GLY A 217 10.51 4.41 14.64
N LEU A 218 10.41 3.29 15.34
CA LEU A 218 9.77 2.07 14.84
C LEU A 218 8.32 2.34 14.36
N ARG A 219 7.87 1.57 13.37
CA ARG A 219 6.44 1.51 13.06
C ARG A 219 5.73 0.69 14.14
N ILE A 220 4.49 1.02 14.46
CA ILE A 220 3.75 0.30 15.51
C ILE A 220 3.71 -1.21 15.27
N GLY A 221 3.49 -1.65 14.04
CA GLY A 221 3.50 -3.08 13.72
C GLY A 221 4.86 -3.76 13.94
N GLU A 222 5.96 -3.04 13.71
CA GLU A 222 7.32 -3.50 14.01
C GLU A 222 7.49 -3.65 15.53
N ALA A 223 7.14 -2.62 16.31
CA ALA A 223 7.25 -2.64 17.76
C ALA A 223 6.40 -3.74 18.41
N LEU A 224 5.16 -3.94 17.96
CA LEU A 224 4.29 -5.01 18.45
C LEU A 224 4.79 -6.42 18.06
N GLY A 225 5.60 -6.53 17.00
CA GLY A 225 6.20 -7.78 16.54
C GLY A 225 7.50 -8.14 17.27
N LEU A 226 8.02 -7.28 18.14
CA LEU A 226 9.28 -7.55 18.85
C LEU A 226 9.14 -8.70 19.83
N ARG A 227 10.22 -9.50 19.91
CA ARG A 227 10.43 -10.55 20.89
C ARG A 227 11.67 -10.23 21.72
N SER A 228 11.76 -10.83 22.90
CA SER A 228 12.97 -10.70 23.74
C SER A 228 14.24 -11.05 22.99
N SER A 229 14.20 -12.07 22.13
CA SER A 229 15.33 -12.51 21.29
C SER A 229 15.74 -11.55 20.17
N ASP A 230 15.02 -10.44 19.97
CA ASP A 230 15.40 -9.43 19.01
C ASP A 230 16.37 -8.39 19.57
N PHE A 231 16.64 -8.43 20.87
CA PHE A 231 17.55 -7.53 21.55
C PHE A 231 18.91 -8.21 21.79
N GLY A 232 19.98 -7.43 21.68
CA GLY A 232 21.28 -7.82 22.23
C GLY A 232 21.22 -7.96 23.76
N SER A 233 22.19 -8.63 24.36
CA SER A 233 22.24 -8.90 25.82
C SER A 233 22.14 -7.63 26.67
N ASP A 234 22.65 -6.52 26.18
CA ASP A 234 22.64 -5.19 26.79
C ASP A 234 21.45 -4.31 26.38
N CYS A 235 20.58 -4.81 25.51
CA CYS A 235 19.47 -4.07 24.89
C CYS A 235 19.88 -2.82 24.10
N ARG A 236 21.16 -2.65 23.79
CA ARG A 236 21.65 -1.51 23.00
C ARG A 236 21.52 -1.71 21.49
N VAL A 237 21.28 -2.94 21.07
CA VAL A 237 21.07 -3.32 19.66
C VAL A 237 19.74 -4.02 19.53
N LEU A 238 18.91 -3.51 18.65
CA LEU A 238 17.58 -4.04 18.35
C LEU A 238 17.50 -4.50 16.89
N HIS A 239 17.16 -5.75 16.69
CA HIS A 239 16.93 -6.33 15.36
C HIS A 239 15.46 -6.27 14.97
N VAL A 240 15.11 -5.48 13.97
CA VAL A 240 13.75 -5.41 13.42
C VAL A 240 13.64 -6.47 12.32
N ARG A 241 12.96 -7.57 12.62
CA ARG A 241 12.85 -8.73 11.70
C ARG A 241 11.46 -8.98 11.15
N ARG A 242 10.42 -8.49 11.83
CA ARG A 242 9.01 -8.75 11.52
C ARG A 242 8.12 -7.55 11.81
N SER A 243 6.91 -7.61 11.32
CA SER A 243 5.87 -6.63 11.62
C SER A 243 4.54 -7.34 11.84
N LEU A 244 3.72 -6.88 12.77
CA LEU A 244 2.38 -7.41 12.99
C LEU A 244 1.32 -6.54 12.32
N TRP A 245 0.36 -7.19 11.71
CA TRP A 245 -0.87 -6.58 11.23
C TRP A 245 -2.07 -7.41 11.67
N ARG A 246 -2.97 -6.82 12.49
CA ARG A 246 -4.12 -7.52 13.09
C ARG A 246 -3.73 -8.82 13.80
N GLY A 247 -2.61 -8.82 14.53
CA GLY A 247 -2.10 -9.99 15.26
C GLY A 247 -1.42 -11.06 14.41
N GLN A 248 -1.34 -10.88 13.09
CA GLN A 248 -0.64 -11.79 12.17
C GLN A 248 0.75 -11.25 11.82
N GLU A 249 1.75 -12.11 11.88
CA GLU A 249 3.09 -11.78 11.41
C GLU A 249 3.08 -11.54 9.89
N GLN A 250 3.73 -10.47 9.50
CA GLN A 250 3.95 -10.11 8.11
C GLN A 250 5.44 -10.00 7.87
N GLU A 251 5.90 -10.50 6.75
CA GLU A 251 7.23 -10.14 6.28
C GLU A 251 7.34 -8.62 6.13
N PRO A 252 8.50 -8.04 6.44
CA PRO A 252 8.73 -6.62 6.27
C PRO A 252 8.40 -6.17 4.84
N LYS A 253 7.90 -4.95 4.69
CA LYS A 253 7.39 -4.44 3.40
C LYS A 253 8.46 -4.36 2.30
N THR A 254 9.71 -4.22 2.69
CA THR A 254 10.88 -4.08 1.80
C THR A 254 12.06 -4.79 2.46
N SER A 255 13.08 -5.17 1.69
CA SER A 255 14.33 -5.72 2.20
C SER A 255 14.99 -4.82 3.27
N ASN A 256 14.89 -3.50 3.09
CA ASN A 256 15.44 -2.51 4.02
C ASN A 256 14.61 -2.36 5.32
N ALA A 257 13.48 -3.03 5.43
CA ALA A 257 12.70 -3.02 6.67
C ALA A 257 13.26 -4.04 7.69
N VAL A 258 14.02 -5.04 7.26
CA VAL A 258 14.89 -5.85 8.12
C VAL A 258 16.15 -5.04 8.40
N ARG A 259 16.29 -4.56 9.62
CA ARG A 259 17.37 -3.65 10.00
C ARG A 259 17.72 -3.77 11.46
N VAL A 260 18.83 -3.14 11.80
CA VAL A 260 19.26 -2.91 13.17
C VAL A 260 18.95 -1.48 13.56
N VAL A 261 18.56 -1.26 14.82
CA VAL A 261 18.41 0.06 15.43
C VAL A 261 19.22 0.07 16.70
N ASP A 262 20.10 1.06 16.83
CA ASP A 262 20.92 1.22 18.03
C ASP A 262 20.17 2.10 19.04
N ILE A 263 20.28 1.74 20.31
CA ILE A 263 19.49 2.29 21.41
C ILE A 263 20.45 2.93 22.42
N PRO A 264 20.23 4.20 22.81
CA PRO A 264 21.06 4.84 23.83
C PRO A 264 20.83 4.19 25.20
N GLU A 265 21.87 4.22 26.05
CA GLU A 265 21.90 3.51 27.34
C GLU A 265 20.70 3.84 28.24
N VAL A 266 20.23 5.06 28.22
CA VAL A 266 19.09 5.50 29.04
C VAL A 266 17.81 4.70 28.71
N LEU A 267 17.53 4.42 27.43
CA LEU A 267 16.40 3.58 27.01
C LEU A 267 16.72 2.08 27.12
N ALA A 268 17.97 1.69 26.87
CA ALA A 268 18.39 0.31 26.99
C ALA A 268 18.21 -0.23 28.41
N ARG A 269 18.43 0.60 29.42
CA ARG A 269 18.20 0.26 30.84
C ARG A 269 16.73 -0.06 31.11
N GLU A 270 15.81 0.78 30.64
CA GLU A 270 14.37 0.52 30.75
C GLU A 270 13.96 -0.78 30.05
N LEU A 271 14.55 -1.02 28.88
CA LEU A 271 14.24 -2.21 28.09
C LEU A 271 14.78 -3.47 28.76
N ARG A 272 15.96 -3.45 29.38
CA ARG A 272 16.51 -4.61 30.12
C ARG A 272 15.55 -5.06 31.21
N GLU A 273 15.02 -4.13 32.00
CA GLU A 273 14.02 -4.44 33.02
C GLU A 273 12.73 -5.02 32.43
N HIS A 274 12.28 -4.45 31.29
CA HIS A 274 11.05 -4.90 30.65
C HIS A 274 11.20 -6.24 29.89
N VAL A 275 12.38 -6.51 29.33
CA VAL A 275 12.72 -7.74 28.59
C VAL A 275 12.97 -8.90 29.53
N SER A 276 13.47 -8.61 30.76
CA SER A 276 13.80 -9.63 31.77
C SER A 276 12.56 -10.47 32.11
N GLY A 277 12.68 -11.78 31.96
CA GLY A 277 11.60 -12.74 32.25
C GLY A 277 10.50 -12.85 31.19
N VAL A 278 10.58 -12.07 30.08
CA VAL A 278 9.62 -12.18 28.98
C VAL A 278 10.06 -13.27 28.01
N SER A 279 9.21 -14.28 27.80
CA SER A 279 9.33 -15.24 26.71
C SER A 279 8.30 -14.92 25.61
N GLY A 280 8.73 -14.83 24.34
CA GLY A 280 7.84 -14.52 23.21
C GLY A 280 7.76 -13.04 22.89
N TYR A 281 6.55 -12.53 22.62
CA TYR A 281 6.35 -11.12 22.26
C TYR A 281 6.63 -10.18 23.43
N LEU A 282 7.41 -9.13 23.19
CA LEU A 282 7.75 -8.15 24.21
C LEU A 282 6.51 -7.41 24.74
N PHE A 283 5.60 -7.05 23.86
CA PHE A 283 4.35 -6.37 24.20
C PHE A 283 3.18 -7.34 24.01
N ALA A 284 2.91 -8.11 25.05
CA ALA A 284 1.93 -9.18 25.03
C ALA A 284 0.77 -8.95 26.00
N THR A 285 -0.34 -9.66 25.74
CA THR A 285 -1.42 -9.87 26.70
C THR A 285 -0.97 -10.88 27.78
N ARG A 286 -1.78 -11.06 28.83
CA ARG A 286 -1.54 -12.13 29.85
C ARG A 286 -1.45 -13.53 29.24
N GLN A 287 -2.10 -13.76 28.11
CA GLN A 287 -2.08 -15.07 27.41
C GLN A 287 -0.88 -15.22 26.46
N GLY A 288 0.10 -14.31 26.47
CA GLY A 288 1.27 -14.33 25.60
C GLY A 288 0.99 -13.93 24.14
N LYS A 289 -0.24 -13.54 23.79
CA LYS A 289 -0.56 -13.03 22.45
C LYS A 289 -0.09 -11.57 22.30
N PRO A 290 0.37 -11.14 21.12
CA PRO A 290 0.80 -9.76 20.92
C PRO A 290 -0.37 -8.79 21.13
N LEU A 291 -0.07 -7.59 21.64
CA LEU A 291 -1.06 -6.52 21.77
C LEU A 291 -1.63 -6.14 20.41
N GLN A 292 -2.93 -5.86 20.38
CA GLN A 292 -3.61 -5.37 19.18
C GLN A 292 -3.40 -3.87 19.01
N GLN A 293 -3.01 -3.44 17.82
CA GLN A 293 -2.77 -2.02 17.50
C GLN A 293 -3.96 -1.13 17.90
N ARG A 294 -5.19 -1.59 17.68
CA ARG A 294 -6.41 -0.85 18.03
C ARG A 294 -6.51 -0.56 19.53
N ASN A 295 -6.19 -1.55 20.37
CA ASN A 295 -6.25 -1.40 21.82
C ASN A 295 -5.15 -0.45 22.31
N VAL A 296 -3.93 -0.57 21.76
CA VAL A 296 -2.84 0.37 22.06
C VAL A 296 -3.18 1.80 21.64
N LEU A 297 -3.84 1.97 20.48
CA LEU A 297 -4.28 3.29 20.03
C LEU A 297 -5.32 3.90 20.97
N ARG A 298 -6.26 3.10 21.49
CA ARG A 298 -7.24 3.57 22.48
C ARG A 298 -6.56 4.06 23.75
N VAL A 299 -5.56 3.31 24.26
CA VAL A 299 -4.76 3.75 25.42
C VAL A 299 -4.05 5.08 25.15
N LEU A 300 -3.46 5.25 23.98
CA LEU A 300 -2.81 6.49 23.57
C LEU A 300 -3.83 7.64 23.48
N HIS A 301 -4.99 7.40 22.88
CA HIS A 301 -6.01 8.42 22.69
C HIS A 301 -6.66 8.88 24.00
N ASN A 302 -6.65 8.06 25.05
CA ASN A 302 -7.12 8.49 26.38
C ASN A 302 -6.21 9.57 27.00
N VAL A 303 -4.95 9.66 26.56
CA VAL A 303 -4.01 10.69 27.01
C VAL A 303 -3.84 11.77 25.95
N LYS A 304 -3.62 11.37 24.69
CA LYS A 304 -3.36 12.30 23.58
C LYS A 304 -3.95 11.75 22.28
N PRO A 305 -4.84 12.48 21.57
CA PRO A 305 -5.45 11.99 20.33
C PRO A 305 -4.52 12.10 19.12
N VAL A 306 -3.40 11.39 19.14
CA VAL A 306 -2.41 11.33 18.06
C VAL A 306 -2.22 9.91 17.54
N GLY A 307 -1.85 9.76 16.28
CA GLY A 307 -1.51 8.46 15.73
C GLY A 307 -0.03 8.10 15.97
N PHE A 308 0.31 6.80 15.96
CA PHE A 308 1.66 6.31 16.22
C PHE A 308 2.74 6.89 15.30
N HIS A 309 2.38 7.33 14.09
CA HIS A 309 3.34 7.99 13.20
C HIS A 309 3.85 9.33 13.72
N ALA A 310 3.18 9.94 14.72
CA ALA A 310 3.65 11.13 15.38
C ALA A 310 4.99 10.89 16.10
N PHE A 311 5.14 9.75 16.79
CA PHE A 311 6.41 9.36 17.44
C PHE A 311 7.55 9.20 16.42
N ARG A 312 7.27 8.57 15.29
CA ARG A 312 8.26 8.39 14.22
C ARG A 312 8.68 9.72 13.59
N ARG A 313 7.75 10.66 13.43
CA ARG A 313 8.06 12.02 12.95
C ARG A 313 8.89 12.79 13.97
N PHE A 314 8.56 12.66 15.25
CA PHE A 314 9.36 13.21 16.33
C PHE A 314 10.81 12.71 16.23
N ARG A 315 11.04 11.38 16.20
CA ARG A 315 12.38 10.80 16.08
C ARG A 315 13.13 11.30 14.86
N LEU A 316 12.47 11.29 13.69
CA LEU A 316 13.08 11.78 12.45
C LEU A 316 13.49 13.26 12.56
N THR A 317 12.64 14.10 13.15
CA THR A 317 12.92 15.51 13.38
C THR A 317 14.07 15.68 14.34
N TRP A 318 14.12 14.88 15.40
CA TRP A 318 15.19 14.90 16.40
C TRP A 318 16.53 14.50 15.79
N LEU A 319 16.59 13.42 15.04
CA LEU A 319 17.80 12.99 14.32
C LEU A 319 18.37 14.12 13.43
N ARG A 320 17.50 14.82 12.71
CA ARG A 320 17.90 15.95 11.85
C ARG A 320 18.36 17.17 12.65
N LYS A 321 17.65 17.49 13.72
CA LYS A 321 17.96 18.62 14.62
C LYS A 321 19.32 18.42 15.31
N THR A 322 19.69 17.18 15.63
CA THR A 322 20.96 16.83 16.28
C THR A 322 22.09 16.55 15.30
N GLY A 323 21.87 16.71 13.99
CA GLY A 323 22.90 16.56 12.97
C GLY A 323 23.31 15.11 12.70
N ALA A 324 22.40 14.15 12.89
CA ALA A 324 22.66 12.74 12.53
C ALA A 324 23.07 12.62 11.04
N PRO A 325 24.12 11.84 10.71
CA PRO A 325 24.46 11.55 9.33
C PRO A 325 23.25 10.99 8.56
N LYS A 326 23.06 11.46 7.31
CA LYS A 326 21.87 11.10 6.51
C LYS A 326 21.76 9.60 6.22
N ASP A 327 22.87 8.93 6.02
CA ASP A 327 22.97 7.49 5.82
C ASP A 327 22.55 6.73 7.08
N LEU A 328 23.00 7.19 8.26
CA LEU A 328 22.61 6.62 9.55
C LEU A 328 21.13 6.87 9.88
N GLU A 329 20.60 8.08 9.59
CA GLU A 329 19.16 8.36 9.66
C GLU A 329 18.36 7.34 8.83
N ARG A 330 18.76 7.13 7.57
CA ARG A 330 18.08 6.19 6.66
C ARG A 330 18.18 4.75 7.15
N PHE A 331 19.34 4.37 7.62
CA PHE A 331 19.61 3.04 8.18
C PHE A 331 18.65 2.73 9.34
N TRP A 332 18.60 3.56 10.35
CA TRP A 332 17.72 3.36 11.51
C TRP A 332 16.25 3.47 11.17
N MET A 333 15.88 4.41 10.30
CA MET A 333 14.50 4.59 9.90
C MET A 333 14.02 3.51 8.90
N GLY A 334 14.91 2.70 8.31
CA GLY A 334 14.56 1.70 7.30
C GLY A 334 13.96 2.34 6.05
N HIS A 335 14.55 3.43 5.59
CA HIS A 335 14.24 4.06 4.31
C HIS A 335 15.05 3.39 3.20
N ALA A 336 14.52 3.43 1.97
CA ALA A 336 15.28 2.96 0.82
C ALA A 336 16.55 3.80 0.64
N PRO A 337 17.67 3.20 0.18
CA PRO A 337 18.83 3.96 -0.25
C PRO A 337 18.43 5.03 -1.25
N ALA A 338 18.96 6.25 -1.12
CA ALA A 338 18.67 7.30 -2.09
C ALA A 338 19.74 7.35 -3.18
N GLU A 339 20.96 6.92 -2.86
CA GLU A 339 22.11 6.95 -3.75
C GLU A 339 22.77 5.58 -3.82
N VAL A 340 23.51 5.34 -4.90
CA VAL A 340 24.25 4.07 -5.08
C VAL A 340 25.30 3.89 -3.98
N GLY A 341 25.87 4.98 -3.47
CA GLY A 341 26.83 4.98 -2.36
C GLY A 341 26.26 4.38 -1.06
N ASP A 342 24.96 4.57 -0.80
CA ASP A 342 24.29 3.98 0.37
C ASP A 342 24.30 2.44 0.35
N LEU A 343 24.40 1.80 -0.83
CA LEU A 343 24.48 0.35 -0.99
C LEU A 343 25.87 -0.20 -0.58
N TYR A 344 26.92 0.61 -0.70
CA TYR A 344 28.29 0.25 -0.37
C TYR A 344 28.69 0.63 1.06
N SER A 345 27.81 1.33 1.77
CA SER A 345 28.06 1.73 3.15
C SER A 345 28.10 0.50 4.09
N LYS A 346 29.20 0.31 4.80
CA LYS A 346 29.39 -0.76 5.79
C LYS A 346 28.78 -0.42 7.17
N LEU A 347 27.83 0.51 7.24
CA LEU A 347 27.18 0.91 8.50
C LEU A 347 26.61 -0.28 9.28
N ARG A 348 26.16 -1.34 8.59
CA ARG A 348 25.66 -2.54 9.26
C ARG A 348 26.72 -3.18 10.16
N ASP A 349 27.97 -3.16 9.73
CA ASP A 349 29.08 -3.85 10.39
C ASP A 349 29.78 -2.98 11.43
N ASP A 350 29.66 -1.65 11.33
CA ASP A 350 30.26 -0.70 12.26
C ASP A 350 29.35 -0.39 13.45
N VAL A 351 29.30 -1.35 14.38
CA VAL A 351 28.47 -1.24 15.59
C VAL A 351 28.95 -0.12 16.51
N ALA A 352 30.28 0.05 16.67
CA ALA A 352 30.84 1.05 17.55
C ALA A 352 30.45 2.47 17.12
N TYR A 353 30.63 2.80 15.86
CA TYR A 353 30.22 4.07 15.28
C TYR A 353 28.73 4.36 15.46
N ARG A 354 27.87 3.36 15.20
CA ARG A 354 26.42 3.53 15.35
C ARG A 354 26.01 3.76 16.80
N GLN A 355 26.61 3.04 17.75
CA GLN A 355 26.33 3.20 19.18
C GLN A 355 26.83 4.53 19.72
N GLU A 356 28.01 4.99 19.31
CA GLU A 356 28.49 6.32 19.64
C GLU A 356 27.51 7.42 19.20
N TRP A 357 27.03 7.33 17.96
CA TRP A 357 26.00 8.26 17.46
C TRP A 357 24.67 8.13 18.20
N ALA A 358 24.25 6.93 18.58
CA ALA A 358 23.03 6.74 19.33
C ALA A 358 23.07 7.43 20.70
N GLU A 359 24.23 7.33 21.40
CA GLU A 359 24.45 8.03 22.66
C GLU A 359 24.49 9.55 22.47
N ARG A 360 25.27 10.02 21.51
CA ARG A 360 25.43 11.45 21.21
C ARG A 360 24.12 12.14 20.92
N ILE A 361 23.26 11.48 20.15
CA ILE A 361 21.92 11.98 19.76
C ILE A 361 20.94 11.91 20.93
N GLY A 362 21.02 10.85 21.75
CA GLY A 362 20.08 10.59 22.83
C GLY A 362 18.64 10.38 22.36
N LEU A 363 17.69 10.55 23.26
CA LEU A 363 16.26 10.32 22.99
C LEU A 363 15.54 11.58 22.48
N GLY A 364 15.92 12.76 22.96
CA GLY A 364 15.21 14.02 22.73
C GLY A 364 14.01 14.24 23.65
N PHE A 365 13.89 13.42 24.67
CA PHE A 365 12.90 13.54 25.75
C PHE A 365 13.42 12.80 26.99
N GLU A 366 12.86 13.17 28.15
CA GLU A 366 13.14 12.51 29.41
C GLU A 366 12.20 11.31 29.62
N LEU A 367 12.77 10.18 30.09
CA LEU A 367 11.99 9.05 30.56
C LEU A 367 11.40 9.40 31.93
N VAL A 368 10.09 9.45 32.01
CA VAL A 368 9.40 9.66 33.27
C VAL A 368 9.14 8.30 33.91
N HIS A 369 9.77 8.04 35.05
CA HIS A 369 9.47 6.87 35.86
C HIS A 369 8.25 7.18 36.75
N ASN A 370 7.08 6.76 36.37
CA ASN A 370 6.05 6.52 37.35
C ASN A 370 6.42 5.23 38.10
N GLY A 371 6.70 5.34 39.40
CA GLY A 371 7.08 4.24 40.25
C GLY A 371 6.15 3.00 40.10
N PRO A 372 6.43 1.87 40.76
CA PRO A 372 5.77 0.60 40.50
C PRO A 372 4.27 0.70 40.75
N GLN A 373 3.50 0.99 39.72
CA GLN A 373 2.06 0.72 39.74
C GLN A 373 1.92 -0.78 39.46
N ASN A 374 1.45 -1.49 40.49
CA ASN A 374 1.13 -2.91 40.41
C ASN A 374 0.23 -3.19 39.21
N ASP A 375 0.75 -3.86 38.19
CA ASP A 375 0.00 -4.31 37.02
C ASP A 375 -1.14 -5.30 37.39
N ALA A 376 -1.27 -5.66 38.66
CA ALA A 376 -2.22 -6.65 39.17
C ALA A 376 -3.62 -6.11 39.54
N ALA A 377 -3.82 -4.79 39.68
CA ALA A 377 -5.03 -4.26 40.34
C ALA A 377 -6.10 -3.61 39.43
N VAL A 378 -5.90 -3.47 38.12
CA VAL A 378 -6.84 -2.70 37.25
C VAL A 378 -7.30 -3.48 36.02
N GLU A 379 -7.64 -4.76 36.16
CA GLU A 379 -8.00 -5.60 35.02
C GLU A 379 -9.41 -6.19 35.01
N THR A 380 -10.39 -5.52 35.65
CA THR A 380 -11.78 -6.03 35.69
C THR A 380 -12.67 -5.54 34.53
N GLU A 381 -12.18 -4.77 33.56
CA GLU A 381 -13.03 -4.21 32.48
C GLU A 381 -12.58 -4.53 31.03
N GLU A 382 -11.89 -5.63 30.78
CA GLU A 382 -11.57 -6.02 29.39
C GLU A 382 -12.35 -7.27 28.91
N VAL A 383 -13.65 -7.36 29.23
CA VAL A 383 -14.55 -8.34 28.57
C VAL A 383 -15.78 -7.61 28.06
N THR A 384 -15.77 -7.28 26.80
CA THR A 384 -16.87 -7.38 25.80
C THR A 384 -16.41 -6.78 24.47
#